data_26252a2615612057824bea67f867ecb2
#
_entry.id   26252a2615612057824bea67f867ecb2
#
_cell.length_a   1.000
_cell.length_b   1.000
_cell.length_c   1.000
_cell.angle_alpha   90.00
_cell.angle_beta   90.00
_cell.angle_gamma   90.00
#
_symmetry.space_group_name_H-M   'P 1'
#
loop_
_entity.id
_entity.type
_entity.pdbx_description
1 polymer ?
#
loop_
_entity_poly.entity_id
_entity_poly.type
_entity_poly.pdbx_seq_one_letter_code
_entity_poly.pdbx_strand_id
1 'polypeptide(L)'
;MGQQQRYALVAYVQNQVGEFVEKLRKELHPELPHLAAHVTLLPPRYLQGPESAAVESLEQNCKRVEPFEVSLGEVETFIPATPTVFIRVAHAAYRMRELHDLLNINGLACNEEWPYMPHLTIVKMGAENEAQHAYRMARTRWAEFEGSRCIEVRDLTFVREEAPYNWVDLATMHLGAPRTALGGSRRRSS
;
A
#
# COMPACT_ATOMS: atom_id res chain seq x y z
N MET A 1 8.58 29.98 6.03
CA MET A 1 7.51 29.21 5.36
C MET A 1 7.77 27.76 5.70
N GLY A 2 6.89 27.14 6.51
CA GLY A 2 7.01 25.73 6.85
C GLY A 2 6.90 24.88 5.58
N GLN A 3 7.79 23.93 5.41
CA GLN A 3 7.73 22.99 4.28
C GLN A 3 6.42 22.20 4.41
N GLN A 4 5.55 22.28 3.41
CA GLN A 4 4.27 21.58 3.42
C GLN A 4 4.54 20.08 3.36
N GLN A 5 4.13 19.34 4.38
CA GLN A 5 4.39 17.89 4.52
C GLN A 5 3.49 17.09 3.61
N ARG A 6 4.02 16.02 3.03
CA ARG A 6 3.23 15.05 2.26
C ARG A 6 2.78 13.89 3.12
N TYR A 7 1.60 13.37 2.81
CA TYR A 7 0.97 12.25 3.50
C TYR A 7 0.59 11.18 2.49
N ALA A 8 0.59 9.94 2.93
CA ALA A 8 0.14 8.81 2.13
C ALA A 8 -0.62 7.81 3.01
N LEU A 9 -1.38 6.91 2.38
CA LEU A 9 -2.03 5.80 3.05
C LEU A 9 -1.55 4.51 2.41
N VAL A 10 -1.03 3.60 3.20
CA VAL A 10 -0.41 2.36 2.73
C VAL A 10 -0.97 1.14 3.45
N ALA A 11 -0.99 0.01 2.77
CA ALA A 11 -1.16 -1.31 3.36
C ALA A 11 0.20 -2.02 3.38
N TYR A 12 0.77 -2.25 4.54
CA TYR A 12 2.03 -2.98 4.67
C TYR A 12 1.85 -4.45 4.32
N VAL A 13 2.84 -5.02 3.64
CA VAL A 13 2.86 -6.42 3.23
C VAL A 13 3.83 -7.18 4.14
N GLN A 14 3.31 -7.71 5.24
CA GLN A 14 4.09 -8.36 6.31
C GLN A 14 4.02 -9.89 6.22
N ASN A 15 4.22 -10.44 5.02
CA ASN A 15 4.24 -11.87 4.76
C ASN A 15 5.42 -12.24 3.86
N GLN A 16 5.51 -13.49 3.41
CA GLN A 16 6.59 -13.97 2.54
C GLN A 16 6.77 -13.14 1.26
N VAL A 17 5.70 -12.55 0.73
CA VAL A 17 5.80 -11.63 -0.43
C VAL A 17 6.54 -10.35 -0.04
N GLY A 18 6.22 -9.78 1.11
CA GLY A 18 6.89 -8.58 1.62
C GLY A 18 8.38 -8.83 1.81
N GLU A 19 8.74 -9.92 2.48
CA GLU A 19 10.14 -10.34 2.68
C GLU A 19 10.87 -10.55 1.34
N PHE A 20 10.22 -11.19 0.37
CA PHE A 20 10.76 -11.37 -0.97
C PHE A 20 11.05 -10.03 -1.65
N VAL A 21 10.10 -9.10 -1.63
CA VAL A 21 10.24 -7.78 -2.27
C VAL A 21 11.33 -6.96 -1.60
N GLU A 22 11.40 -6.94 -0.28
CA GLU A 22 12.43 -6.20 0.46
C GLU A 22 13.83 -6.74 0.19
N LYS A 23 13.99 -8.07 0.17
CA LYS A 23 15.25 -8.73 -0.19
C LYS A 23 15.67 -8.41 -1.62
N LEU A 24 14.75 -8.54 -2.57
CA LEU A 24 15.03 -8.24 -3.98
C LEU A 24 15.37 -6.77 -4.20
N ARG A 25 14.66 -5.84 -3.52
CA ARG A 25 14.96 -4.41 -3.56
C ARG A 25 16.39 -4.13 -3.09
N LYS A 26 16.81 -4.75 -1.99
CA LYS A 26 18.17 -4.60 -1.47
C LYS A 26 19.24 -5.16 -2.40
N GLU A 27 18.95 -6.25 -3.11
CA GLU A 27 19.84 -6.80 -4.15
C GLU A 27 19.96 -5.84 -5.34
N LEU A 28 18.85 -5.27 -5.81
CA LEU A 28 18.79 -4.39 -6.98
C LEU A 28 19.33 -2.99 -6.72
N HIS A 29 19.17 -2.48 -5.50
CA HIS A 29 19.58 -1.13 -5.11
C HIS A 29 20.04 -1.08 -3.65
N PRO A 30 21.27 -1.56 -3.36
CA PRO A 30 21.80 -1.69 -1.99
C PRO A 30 21.86 -0.36 -1.22
N GLU A 31 22.01 0.76 -1.93
CA GLU A 31 22.14 2.10 -1.37
C GLU A 31 20.80 2.71 -0.89
N LEU A 32 19.67 2.12 -1.30
CA LEU A 32 18.36 2.63 -0.84
C LEU A 32 18.18 2.35 0.66
N PRO A 33 17.66 3.34 1.42
CA PRO A 33 17.21 3.10 2.78
C PRO A 33 16.20 1.96 2.84
N HIS A 34 16.16 1.27 3.97
CA HIS A 34 15.12 0.26 4.19
C HIS A 34 13.75 0.91 4.11
N LEU A 35 12.90 0.35 3.27
CA LEU A 35 11.50 0.74 3.13
C LEU A 35 10.65 -0.54 3.16
N ALA A 36 9.79 -0.67 4.16
CA ALA A 36 8.89 -1.81 4.28
C ALA A 36 8.04 -1.98 3.01
N ALA A 37 7.85 -3.23 2.59
CA ALA A 37 7.00 -3.55 1.45
C ALA A 37 5.56 -3.14 1.71
N HIS A 38 4.95 -2.40 0.78
CA HIS A 38 3.59 -1.89 0.93
C HIS A 38 2.88 -1.70 -0.42
N VAL A 39 1.57 -1.77 -0.38
CA VAL A 39 0.70 -1.31 -1.47
C VAL A 39 0.15 0.05 -1.06
N THR A 40 0.33 1.06 -1.90
CA THR A 40 -0.17 2.41 -1.63
C THR A 40 -1.65 2.51 -2.00
N LEU A 41 -2.48 2.94 -1.07
CA LEU A 41 -3.91 3.25 -1.28
C LEU A 41 -4.10 4.69 -1.72
N LEU A 42 -3.52 5.62 -0.98
CA LEU A 42 -3.52 7.04 -1.32
C LEU A 42 -2.08 7.48 -1.56
N PRO A 43 -1.70 7.78 -2.81
CA PRO A 43 -0.36 8.28 -3.14
C PRO A 43 -0.01 9.57 -2.38
N PRO A 44 1.29 9.91 -2.26
CA PRO A 44 1.75 11.09 -1.54
C PRO A 44 1.04 12.35 -1.96
N ARG A 45 0.42 13.06 -1.01
CA ARG A 45 -0.40 14.26 -1.21
C ARG A 45 -0.29 15.25 -0.06
N TYR A 46 -0.73 16.46 -0.31
CA TYR A 46 -0.90 17.48 0.73
C TYR A 46 -2.32 17.44 1.29
N LEU A 47 -2.47 17.65 2.59
CA LEU A 47 -3.79 17.72 3.21
C LEU A 47 -4.45 19.10 2.95
N GLN A 48 -5.77 19.05 2.79
CA GLN A 48 -6.62 20.25 2.76
C GLN A 48 -7.32 20.40 4.12
N GLY A 49 -6.54 20.63 5.17
CA GLY A 49 -7.03 20.76 6.53
C GLY A 49 -6.10 20.13 7.56
N PRO A 50 -6.53 20.05 8.83
CA PRO A 50 -5.68 19.50 9.89
C PRO A 50 -5.54 17.98 9.79
N GLU A 51 -4.39 17.46 10.21
CA GLU A 51 -4.06 16.04 10.24
C GLU A 51 -5.11 15.22 11.02
N SER A 52 -5.61 15.75 12.15
CA SER A 52 -6.64 15.08 12.96
C SER A 52 -7.95 14.84 12.20
N ALA A 53 -8.37 15.78 11.36
CA ALA A 53 -9.58 15.61 10.53
C ALA A 53 -9.37 14.54 9.43
N ALA A 54 -8.16 14.43 8.89
CA ALA A 54 -7.81 13.38 7.94
C ALA A 54 -7.86 11.99 8.62
N VAL A 55 -7.27 11.85 9.80
CA VAL A 55 -7.31 10.61 10.61
C VAL A 55 -8.74 10.21 10.92
N GLU A 56 -9.58 11.14 11.41
CA GLU A 56 -10.99 10.86 11.72
C GLU A 56 -11.77 10.40 10.48
N SER A 57 -11.57 11.07 9.34
CA SER A 57 -12.21 10.69 8.07
C SER A 57 -11.80 9.28 7.63
N LEU A 58 -10.51 8.93 7.73
CA LEU A 58 -10.01 7.60 7.41
C LEU A 58 -10.62 6.54 8.32
N GLU A 59 -10.63 6.75 9.63
CA GLU A 59 -11.19 5.81 10.59
C GLU A 59 -12.68 5.53 10.35
N GLN A 60 -13.47 6.58 10.10
CA GLN A 60 -14.90 6.46 9.85
C GLN A 60 -15.20 5.66 8.58
N ASN A 61 -14.44 5.89 7.50
CA ASN A 61 -14.67 5.21 6.24
C ASN A 61 -14.10 3.79 6.22
N CYS A 62 -12.93 3.54 6.81
CA CYS A 62 -12.34 2.20 6.90
C CYS A 62 -13.23 1.21 7.66
N LYS A 63 -13.93 1.64 8.72
CA LYS A 63 -14.87 0.80 9.48
C LYS A 63 -16.06 0.27 8.65
N ARG A 64 -16.32 0.87 7.50
CA ARG A 64 -17.44 0.49 6.60
C ARG A 64 -17.05 -0.53 5.54
N VAL A 65 -15.78 -0.89 5.45
CA VAL A 65 -15.24 -1.79 4.45
C VAL A 65 -14.71 -3.05 5.12
N GLU A 66 -15.25 -4.21 4.76
CA GLU A 66 -14.75 -5.48 5.29
C GLU A 66 -13.34 -5.77 4.75
N PRO A 67 -12.44 -6.37 5.57
CA PRO A 67 -11.16 -6.87 5.09
C PRO A 67 -11.31 -7.76 3.87
N PHE A 68 -10.33 -7.75 2.99
CA PHE A 68 -10.36 -8.54 1.77
C PHE A 68 -8.96 -8.99 1.36
N GLU A 69 -8.93 -10.03 0.54
CA GLU A 69 -7.70 -10.53 -0.05
C GLU A 69 -7.56 -10.07 -1.49
N VAL A 70 -6.35 -9.75 -1.88
CA VAL A 70 -5.94 -9.52 -3.27
C VAL A 70 -4.84 -10.49 -3.65
N SER A 71 -4.74 -10.84 -4.93
CA SER A 71 -3.59 -11.61 -5.41
C SER A 71 -2.75 -10.80 -6.38
N LEU A 72 -1.44 -11.06 -6.31
CA LEU A 72 -0.45 -10.43 -7.17
C LEU A 72 -0.32 -11.18 -8.50
N GLY A 73 -0.16 -10.43 -9.56
CA GLY A 73 0.05 -10.92 -10.91
C GLY A 73 1.52 -10.87 -11.32
N GLU A 74 1.75 -10.34 -12.50
CA GLU A 74 3.06 -10.28 -13.11
C GLU A 74 3.86 -9.07 -12.63
N VAL A 75 5.19 -9.18 -12.79
CA VAL A 75 6.09 -8.03 -12.66
C VAL A 75 5.94 -7.17 -13.91
N GLU A 76 5.74 -5.89 -13.69
CA GLU A 76 5.57 -4.87 -14.72
C GLU A 76 6.47 -3.66 -14.44
N THR A 77 6.47 -2.69 -15.34
CA THR A 77 7.24 -1.44 -15.21
C THR A 77 6.44 -0.25 -15.71
N PHE A 78 6.67 0.92 -15.12
CA PHE A 78 6.10 2.18 -15.58
C PHE A 78 6.94 2.89 -16.65
N ILE A 79 8.00 2.26 -17.17
CA ILE A 79 8.78 2.84 -18.27
C ILE A 79 7.88 3.07 -19.49
N PRO A 80 7.94 4.20 -20.18
CA PRO A 80 8.90 5.32 -20.01
C PRO A 80 8.46 6.40 -19.01
N ALA A 81 7.27 6.31 -18.40
CA ALA A 81 6.75 7.36 -17.52
C ALA A 81 7.63 7.53 -16.27
N THR A 82 7.99 6.44 -15.61
CA THR A 82 8.96 6.42 -14.51
C THR A 82 9.79 5.13 -14.51
N PRO A 83 11.05 5.16 -14.06
CA PRO A 83 11.93 3.99 -14.00
C PRO A 83 11.57 3.10 -12.78
N THR A 84 10.32 2.69 -12.67
CA THR A 84 9.77 1.93 -11.54
C THR A 84 9.43 0.50 -11.97
N VAL A 85 9.85 -0.48 -11.18
CA VAL A 85 9.51 -1.91 -11.32
C VAL A 85 8.60 -2.32 -10.18
N PHE A 86 7.52 -3.01 -10.49
CA PHE A 86 6.49 -3.36 -9.52
C PHE A 86 5.82 -4.71 -9.85
N ILE A 87 5.10 -5.27 -8.88
CA ILE A 87 4.19 -6.39 -9.09
C ILE A 87 2.77 -5.84 -9.11
N ARG A 88 2.03 -6.14 -10.16
CA ARG A 88 0.66 -5.70 -10.32
C ARG A 88 -0.28 -6.48 -9.38
N VAL A 89 -1.27 -5.81 -8.80
CA VAL A 89 -2.41 -6.48 -8.18
C VAL A 89 -3.34 -6.96 -9.31
N ALA A 90 -3.54 -8.27 -9.42
CA ALA A 90 -4.34 -8.89 -10.48
C ALA A 90 -5.77 -9.19 -10.02
N HIS A 91 -5.93 -10.12 -9.08
CA HIS A 91 -7.26 -10.48 -8.58
C HIS A 91 -7.73 -9.48 -7.52
N ALA A 92 -9.03 -9.17 -7.55
CA ALA A 92 -9.70 -8.21 -6.66
C ALA A 92 -9.11 -6.78 -6.68
N ALA A 93 -8.35 -6.41 -7.72
CA ALA A 93 -7.84 -5.04 -7.90
C ALA A 93 -8.96 -3.98 -7.89
N TYR A 94 -10.18 -4.33 -8.29
CA TYR A 94 -11.35 -3.46 -8.23
C TYR A 94 -11.68 -3.06 -6.78
N ARG A 95 -11.51 -3.96 -5.78
CA ARG A 95 -11.71 -3.66 -4.35
C ARG A 95 -10.75 -2.58 -3.86
N MET A 96 -9.50 -2.64 -4.33
CA MET A 96 -8.50 -1.61 -4.04
C MET A 96 -8.90 -0.25 -4.64
N ARG A 97 -9.46 -0.23 -5.87
CA ARG A 97 -9.95 1.01 -6.50
C ARG A 97 -11.15 1.57 -5.78
N GLU A 98 -12.13 0.74 -5.43
CA GLU A 98 -13.30 1.16 -4.64
C GLU A 98 -12.86 1.76 -3.29
N LEU A 99 -11.89 1.14 -2.61
CA LEU A 99 -11.35 1.65 -1.35
C LEU A 99 -10.59 2.96 -1.56
N HIS A 100 -9.77 3.07 -2.60
CA HIS A 100 -9.11 4.31 -2.98
C HIS A 100 -10.12 5.45 -3.20
N ASP A 101 -11.15 5.22 -4.00
CA ASP A 101 -12.17 6.23 -4.32
C ASP A 101 -12.98 6.64 -3.07
N LEU A 102 -13.29 5.69 -2.20
CA LEU A 102 -13.95 5.94 -0.92
C LEU A 102 -13.13 6.83 0.01
N LEU A 103 -11.80 6.70 -0.02
CA LEU A 103 -10.88 7.41 0.88
C LEU A 103 -10.29 8.69 0.27
N ASN A 104 -10.35 8.86 -1.06
CA ASN A 104 -9.87 10.05 -1.77
C ASN A 104 -10.88 11.19 -1.73
N ILE A 105 -11.33 11.57 -0.53
CA ILE A 105 -12.40 12.53 -0.27
C ILE A 105 -12.02 13.58 0.76
N ASN A 106 -12.79 14.66 0.83
CA ASN A 106 -12.63 15.75 1.81
C ASN A 106 -11.18 16.29 1.84
N GLY A 107 -10.61 16.47 3.02
CA GLY A 107 -9.25 16.95 3.23
C GLY A 107 -8.14 16.06 2.64
N LEU A 108 -8.48 14.83 2.25
CA LEU A 108 -7.61 13.87 1.58
C LEU A 108 -7.75 13.88 0.05
N ALA A 109 -8.76 14.57 -0.49
CA ALA A 109 -8.99 14.60 -1.93
C ALA A 109 -7.79 15.15 -2.69
N CYS A 110 -7.38 14.41 -3.72
CA CYS A 110 -6.29 14.79 -4.60
C CYS A 110 -6.67 14.42 -6.04
N ASN A 111 -6.46 15.36 -6.97
CA ASN A 111 -6.60 15.06 -8.39
C ASN A 111 -5.28 14.43 -8.87
N GLU A 112 -5.29 13.12 -9.05
CA GLU A 112 -4.11 12.36 -9.46
C GLU A 112 -3.90 12.47 -10.97
N GLU A 113 -2.65 12.57 -11.40
CA GLU A 113 -2.27 12.67 -12.82
C GLU A 113 -2.66 11.41 -13.60
N TRP A 114 -2.59 10.25 -12.93
CA TRP A 114 -2.86 8.95 -13.54
C TRP A 114 -3.98 8.21 -12.78
N PRO A 115 -4.81 7.42 -13.48
CA PRO A 115 -5.78 6.58 -12.81
C PRO A 115 -5.10 5.65 -11.79
N TYR A 116 -5.70 5.52 -10.61
CA TYR A 116 -5.17 4.66 -9.56
C TYR A 116 -5.05 3.21 -10.04
N MET A 117 -3.84 2.67 -9.98
CA MET A 117 -3.52 1.28 -10.30
C MET A 117 -2.82 0.64 -9.10
N PRO A 118 -3.47 -0.29 -8.38
CA PRO A 118 -2.88 -0.93 -7.22
C PRO A 118 -1.69 -1.81 -7.62
N HIS A 119 -0.56 -1.61 -6.96
CA HIS A 119 0.68 -2.33 -7.23
C HIS A 119 1.59 -2.36 -6.00
N LEU A 120 2.48 -3.34 -5.96
CA LEU A 120 3.54 -3.48 -4.96
C LEU A 120 4.87 -3.10 -5.60
N THR A 121 5.41 -1.96 -5.26
CA THR A 121 6.69 -1.50 -5.82
C THR A 121 7.85 -2.36 -5.33
N ILE A 122 8.59 -2.93 -6.27
CA ILE A 122 9.86 -3.60 -5.98
C ILE A 122 10.94 -2.55 -5.81
N VAL A 123 11.21 -1.75 -6.85
CA VAL A 123 12.25 -0.72 -6.83
C VAL A 123 11.95 0.41 -7.80
N LYS A 124 12.39 1.61 -7.46
CA LYS A 124 12.46 2.76 -8.35
C LYS A 124 13.93 3.09 -8.58
N MET A 125 14.35 3.06 -9.84
CA MET A 125 15.74 3.31 -10.24
C MET A 125 15.98 4.76 -10.61
N GLY A 126 17.25 5.14 -10.78
CA GLY A 126 17.61 6.49 -11.22
C GLY A 126 17.48 6.68 -12.74
N ALA A 127 17.60 5.60 -13.52
CA ALA A 127 17.59 5.63 -14.97
C ALA A 127 16.80 4.47 -15.58
N GLU A 128 16.32 4.66 -16.80
CA GLU A 128 15.49 3.69 -17.52
C GLU A 128 16.22 2.37 -17.80
N ASN A 129 17.48 2.43 -18.23
CA ASN A 129 18.28 1.24 -18.49
C ASN A 129 18.51 0.39 -17.23
N GLU A 130 18.68 1.03 -16.08
CA GLU A 130 18.77 0.35 -14.77
C GLU A 130 17.46 -0.34 -14.43
N ALA A 131 16.33 0.37 -14.62
CA ALA A 131 15.01 -0.19 -14.38
C ALA A 131 14.69 -1.35 -15.34
N GLN A 132 15.13 -1.31 -16.59
CA GLN A 132 14.98 -2.42 -17.51
C GLN A 132 15.81 -3.66 -17.07
N HIS A 133 17.01 -3.44 -16.51
CA HIS A 133 17.79 -4.53 -15.93
C HIS A 133 17.09 -5.11 -14.69
N ALA A 134 16.66 -4.25 -13.77
CA ALA A 134 15.92 -4.63 -12.58
C ALA A 134 14.63 -5.39 -12.92
N TYR A 135 13.90 -4.95 -13.95
CA TYR A 135 12.70 -5.62 -14.44
C TYR A 135 12.95 -7.06 -14.89
N ARG A 136 14.00 -7.30 -15.70
CA ARG A 136 14.33 -8.65 -16.14
C ARG A 136 14.69 -9.57 -14.97
N MET A 137 15.49 -9.07 -14.04
CA MET A 137 15.86 -9.81 -12.84
C MET A 137 14.64 -10.10 -11.96
N ALA A 138 13.80 -9.10 -11.71
CA ALA A 138 12.61 -9.24 -10.89
C ALA A 138 11.63 -10.27 -11.49
N ARG A 139 11.42 -10.27 -12.80
CA ARG A 139 10.57 -11.26 -13.48
C ARG A 139 11.06 -12.69 -13.25
N THR A 140 12.35 -12.93 -13.41
CA THR A 140 12.94 -14.26 -13.19
C THR A 140 12.76 -14.70 -11.76
N ARG A 141 13.11 -13.85 -10.79
CA ARG A 141 12.98 -14.16 -9.36
C ARG A 141 11.52 -14.37 -8.93
N TRP A 142 10.61 -13.57 -9.49
CA TRP A 142 9.17 -13.71 -9.19
C TRP A 142 8.57 -14.99 -9.77
N ALA A 143 9.03 -15.42 -10.94
CA ALA A 143 8.62 -16.69 -11.53
C ALA A 143 9.02 -17.89 -10.66
N GLU A 144 10.18 -17.81 -9.98
CA GLU A 144 10.73 -18.82 -9.07
C GLU A 144 10.14 -18.75 -7.65
N PHE A 145 9.32 -17.73 -7.35
CA PHE A 145 8.73 -17.57 -6.03
C PHE A 145 7.63 -18.61 -5.79
N GLU A 146 7.85 -19.53 -4.84
CA GLU A 146 6.93 -20.63 -4.52
C GLU A 146 5.91 -20.29 -3.42
N GLY A 147 6.02 -19.12 -2.77
CA GLY A 147 5.11 -18.70 -1.71
C GLY A 147 3.72 -18.28 -2.23
N SER A 148 2.78 -18.09 -1.30
CA SER A 148 1.48 -17.52 -1.63
C SER A 148 1.64 -16.11 -2.19
N ARG A 149 0.99 -15.83 -3.33
CA ARG A 149 0.95 -14.51 -3.96
C ARG A 149 -0.23 -13.66 -3.51
N CYS A 150 -0.81 -14.00 -2.36
CA CYS A 150 -1.95 -13.30 -1.78
C CYS A 150 -1.52 -12.31 -0.71
N ILE A 151 -2.26 -11.21 -0.61
CA ILE A 151 -2.12 -10.18 0.41
C ILE A 151 -3.48 -9.93 1.01
N GLU A 152 -3.61 -10.07 2.34
CA GLU A 152 -4.79 -9.62 3.06
C GLU A 152 -4.71 -8.11 3.30
N VAL A 153 -5.71 -7.37 2.84
CA VAL A 153 -5.87 -5.94 3.11
C VAL A 153 -6.83 -5.80 4.29
N ARG A 154 -6.26 -5.63 5.49
CA ARG A 154 -6.97 -5.52 6.76
C ARG A 154 -6.66 -4.20 7.46
N ASP A 155 -5.41 -3.79 7.43
CA ASP A 155 -4.91 -2.62 8.13
C ASP A 155 -4.30 -1.65 7.13
N LEU A 156 -4.63 -0.37 7.29
CA LEU A 156 -4.07 0.72 6.51
C LEU A 156 -3.32 1.67 7.44
N THR A 157 -2.11 2.03 7.09
CA THR A 157 -1.32 2.96 7.89
C THR A 157 -1.23 4.31 7.21
N PHE A 158 -1.65 5.34 7.92
CA PHE A 158 -1.50 6.73 7.52
C PHE A 158 -0.10 7.20 7.89
N VAL A 159 0.65 7.64 6.90
CA VAL A 159 2.07 7.98 7.04
C VAL A 159 2.34 9.41 6.58
N ARG A 160 3.36 10.04 7.18
CA ARG A 160 3.82 11.39 6.85
C ARG A 160 5.29 11.36 6.44
N GLU A 161 5.63 12.08 5.40
CA GLU A 161 7.02 12.27 4.98
C GLU A 161 7.68 13.37 5.81
N GLU A 162 8.71 13.02 6.56
CA GLU A 162 9.52 13.97 7.33
C GLU A 162 10.77 14.44 6.57
N ALA A 163 11.30 13.55 5.74
CA ALA A 163 12.41 13.83 4.82
C ALA A 163 12.32 12.90 3.60
N PRO A 164 13.05 13.16 2.53
CA PRO A 164 13.10 12.25 1.38
C PRO A 164 13.40 10.81 1.82
N TYR A 165 12.53 9.86 1.44
CA TYR A 165 12.56 8.44 1.83
C TYR A 165 12.39 8.16 3.34
N ASN A 166 12.09 9.16 4.17
CA ASN A 166 11.82 8.99 5.59
C ASN A 166 10.34 9.27 5.88
N TRP A 167 9.59 8.19 6.06
CA TRP A 167 8.16 8.21 6.36
C TRP A 167 7.91 7.72 7.78
N VAL A 168 7.04 8.39 8.50
CA VAL A 168 6.66 8.02 9.87
C VAL A 168 5.21 7.61 9.91
N ASP A 169 4.93 6.53 10.64
CA ASP A 169 3.58 6.05 10.87
C ASP A 169 2.87 6.96 11.88
N LEU A 170 1.70 7.47 11.51
CA LEU A 170 0.90 8.36 12.36
C LEU A 170 -0.24 7.60 13.03
N ALA A 171 -0.97 6.79 12.26
CA ALA A 171 -2.13 6.05 12.74
C ALA A 171 -2.40 4.82 11.87
N THR A 172 -2.93 3.77 12.47
CA THR A 172 -3.39 2.57 11.77
C THR A 172 -4.90 2.47 11.83
N MET A 173 -5.53 2.33 10.66
CA MET A 173 -6.96 2.13 10.47
C MET A 173 -7.23 0.66 10.20
N HIS A 174 -8.15 0.07 10.96
CA HIS A 174 -8.60 -1.28 10.73
C HIS A 174 -9.84 -1.27 9.82
N LEU A 175 -9.84 -2.12 8.79
CA LEU A 175 -11.03 -2.33 7.97
C LEU A 175 -12.06 -3.14 8.76
N GLY A 176 -13.34 -2.82 8.56
CA GLY A 176 -14.46 -3.44 9.25
C GLY A 176 -14.70 -2.91 10.67
N ALA A 177 -15.92 -3.14 11.16
CA ALA A 177 -16.25 -2.84 12.54
C ALA A 177 -15.61 -3.87 13.48
N PRO A 178 -15.22 -3.48 14.72
CA PRO A 178 -14.80 -4.45 15.72
C PRO A 178 -15.87 -5.54 15.86
N ARG A 179 -15.51 -6.80 15.66
CA ARG A 179 -16.43 -7.92 15.91
C ARG A 179 -16.81 -7.89 17.38
N THR A 180 -18.02 -7.44 17.68
CA THR A 180 -18.59 -7.64 19.00
C THR A 180 -18.73 -9.15 19.18
N ALA A 181 -18.01 -9.73 20.13
CA ALA A 181 -18.18 -11.12 20.50
C ALA A 181 -19.65 -11.28 20.91
N LEU A 182 -20.43 -11.98 20.08
CA LEU A 182 -21.78 -12.39 20.44
C LEU A 182 -21.63 -13.31 21.67
N GLY A 183 -21.90 -12.72 22.84
CA GLY A 183 -21.97 -13.45 24.09
C GLY A 183 -22.98 -14.58 23.96
N GLY A 184 -22.46 -15.81 23.87
CA GLY A 184 -23.30 -17.01 23.88
C GLY A 184 -24.04 -17.11 25.19
N SER A 185 -25.29 -16.65 25.22
CA SER A 185 -26.23 -16.93 26.28
C SER A 185 -26.53 -18.43 26.26
N ARG A 186 -25.79 -19.20 27.06
CA ARG A 186 -26.21 -20.56 27.42
C ARG A 186 -27.44 -20.44 28.31
N ARG A 187 -28.61 -20.63 27.73
CA ARG A 187 -29.80 -20.94 28.51
C ARG A 187 -29.57 -22.31 29.15
N ARG A 188 -29.37 -22.36 30.44
CA ARG A 188 -29.53 -23.56 31.24
C ARG A 188 -31.02 -23.79 31.36
N SER A 189 -31.51 -24.88 30.76
CA SER A 189 -32.83 -25.42 31.03
C SER A 189 -32.74 -26.25 32.31
N SER A 190 -33.56 -25.93 33.26
CA SER A 190 -33.87 -26.77 34.45
C SER A 190 -34.74 -27.90 34.08
#